data_75b9ac81c988c0b0b2dc9fcdf5df8ae5
#
_entry.id   75b9ac81c988c0b0b2dc9fcdf5df8ae5
#
_cell.length_a   1.000
_cell.length_b   1.000
_cell.length_c   1.000
_cell.angle_alpha   90.00
_cell.angle_beta   90.00
_cell.angle_gamma   90.00
#
_symmetry.space_group_name_H-M   'P 1'
#
loop_
_entity.id
_entity.type
_entity.pdbx_description
1 polymer ?
#
loop_
_entity_poly.entity_id
_entity_poly.type
_entity_poly.pdbx_seq_one_letter_code
_entity_poly.pdbx_strand_id
1 'polypeptide(L)'
;CFPCKACAACQGRESQICVQDDDITPLLPLIDACDALALATPIYNHQISSQAKLFIERFYPFFHVGKKALSNTSKYGKKAALVCSCWGSPKDVIENYAAWTVKGFSQIGAEETKALVFDGIPAPGQILEKGAYLEQLHSLAQWLTA
;
A
#
# COMPACT_ATOMS: atom_id res chain seq x y z
N CYS A 1 -15.89 -6.22 2.40
CA CYS A 1 -14.59 -5.90 3.02
C CYS A 1 -14.81 -5.00 4.23
N PHE A 2 -14.09 -5.26 5.32
CA PHE A 2 -14.19 -4.50 6.56
C PHE A 2 -12.82 -3.98 6.99
N PRO A 3 -12.73 -2.80 7.64
CA PRO A 3 -11.48 -2.29 8.21
C PRO A 3 -10.99 -3.19 9.36
N CYS A 4 -9.77 -2.96 9.81
CA CYS A 4 -9.28 -3.62 11.00
C CYS A 4 -10.13 -3.24 12.22
N LYS A 5 -10.64 -4.25 12.94
CA LYS A 5 -11.48 -4.06 14.15
C LYS A 5 -10.65 -3.88 15.43
N ALA A 6 -9.32 -3.85 15.31
CA ALA A 6 -8.40 -3.78 16.45
C ALA A 6 -8.65 -4.87 17.52
N CYS A 7 -9.21 -6.01 17.13
CA CYS A 7 -9.54 -7.10 18.07
C CYS A 7 -8.31 -7.87 18.58
N ALA A 8 -7.13 -7.58 18.04
CA ALA A 8 -5.86 -8.24 18.33
C ALA A 8 -5.85 -9.79 18.18
N ALA A 9 -6.90 -10.40 17.65
CA ALA A 9 -7.00 -11.85 17.53
C ALA A 9 -5.96 -12.49 16.58
N CYS A 10 -5.34 -11.70 15.71
CA CYS A 10 -4.22 -12.12 14.86
C CYS A 10 -2.86 -12.06 15.59
N GLN A 11 -2.79 -11.41 16.76
CA GLN A 11 -1.55 -11.26 17.51
C GLN A 11 -1.21 -12.55 18.27
N GLY A 12 0.06 -12.93 18.26
CA GLY A 12 0.52 -14.14 18.96
C GLY A 12 0.18 -15.47 18.26
N ARG A 13 -0.41 -15.43 17.07
CA ARG A 13 -0.63 -16.63 16.24
C ARG A 13 0.58 -16.89 15.35
N GLU A 14 0.86 -18.16 15.07
CA GLU A 14 1.86 -18.55 14.07
C GLU A 14 1.40 -18.23 12.65
N SER A 15 0.08 -18.30 12.39
CA SER A 15 -0.52 -17.89 11.13
C SER A 15 -0.83 -16.41 11.15
N GLN A 16 -0.35 -15.67 10.15
CA GLN A 16 -0.60 -14.24 9.96
C GLN A 16 -1.98 -13.94 9.36
N ILE A 17 -2.97 -14.75 9.67
CA ILE A 17 -4.30 -14.65 9.07
C ILE A 17 -5.20 -13.85 10.01
N CYS A 18 -5.85 -12.84 9.45
CA CYS A 18 -6.93 -12.13 10.13
C CYS A 18 -8.11 -13.07 10.38
N VAL A 19 -8.79 -12.88 11.51
CA VAL A 19 -9.98 -13.68 11.87
C VAL A 19 -11.27 -13.19 11.19
N GLN A 20 -11.21 -12.08 10.47
CA GLN A 20 -12.37 -11.60 9.71
C GLN A 20 -12.54 -12.46 8.46
N ASP A 21 -13.76 -12.88 8.21
CA ASP A 21 -14.15 -13.62 7.01
C ASP A 21 -14.68 -12.61 5.97
N ASP A 22 -13.77 -12.17 5.06
CA ASP A 22 -14.07 -11.25 3.97
C ASP A 22 -13.06 -11.39 2.83
N ASP A 23 -13.29 -10.66 1.72
CA ASP A 23 -12.48 -10.76 0.49
C ASP A 23 -11.00 -10.32 0.67
N ILE A 24 -10.65 -9.63 1.76
CA ILE A 24 -9.27 -9.22 2.03
C ILE A 24 -8.48 -10.36 2.69
N THR A 25 -9.11 -11.13 3.54
CA THR A 25 -8.43 -12.20 4.29
C THR A 25 -7.68 -13.18 3.40
N PRO A 26 -8.24 -13.69 2.28
CA PRO A 26 -7.49 -14.57 1.37
C PRO A 26 -6.35 -13.89 0.61
N LEU A 27 -6.29 -12.55 0.58
CA LEU A 27 -5.18 -11.81 -0.04
C LEU A 27 -3.95 -11.74 0.87
N LEU A 28 -4.10 -11.86 2.19
CA LEU A 28 -2.99 -11.72 3.13
C LEU A 28 -1.86 -12.74 2.89
N PRO A 29 -2.11 -14.04 2.64
CA PRO A 29 -1.05 -14.98 2.27
C PRO A 29 -0.37 -14.63 0.94
N LEU A 30 -1.09 -14.05 -0.03
CA LEU A 30 -0.52 -13.61 -1.30
C LEU A 30 0.39 -12.39 -1.11
N ILE A 31 -0.03 -11.45 -0.24
CA ILE A 31 0.80 -10.31 0.15
C ILE A 31 2.06 -10.77 0.87
N ASP A 32 1.95 -11.80 1.72
CA ASP A 32 3.11 -12.36 2.40
C ASP A 32 4.11 -13.01 1.42
N ALA A 33 3.63 -13.70 0.41
CA ALA A 33 4.43 -14.45 -0.54
C ALA A 33 5.00 -13.60 -1.71
N CYS A 34 4.42 -12.44 -2.02
CA CYS A 34 4.82 -11.66 -3.20
C CYS A 34 6.23 -11.05 -3.06
N ASP A 35 6.87 -10.79 -4.20
CA ASP A 35 8.15 -10.07 -4.28
C ASP A 35 7.95 -8.56 -4.26
N ALA A 36 6.84 -8.10 -4.80
CA ALA A 36 6.51 -6.70 -4.88
C ALA A 36 5.01 -6.45 -4.72
N LEU A 37 4.66 -5.27 -4.18
CA LEU A 37 3.27 -4.80 -4.05
C LEU A 37 3.16 -3.38 -4.59
N ALA A 38 2.21 -3.14 -5.49
CA ALA A 38 1.80 -1.81 -5.90
C ALA A 38 0.35 -1.55 -5.49
N LEU A 39 0.11 -0.46 -4.79
CA LEU A 39 -1.23 0.03 -4.46
C LEU A 39 -1.49 1.33 -5.18
N ALA A 40 -2.51 1.34 -6.05
CA ALA A 40 -2.97 2.55 -6.72
C ALA A 40 -4.27 3.06 -6.07
N THR A 41 -4.35 4.37 -5.85
CA THR A 41 -5.51 4.99 -5.18
C THR A 41 -5.70 6.44 -5.60
N PRO A 42 -6.93 6.92 -5.78
CA PRO A 42 -7.19 8.35 -5.87
C PRO A 42 -6.96 9.03 -4.51
N ILE A 43 -6.67 10.32 -4.57
CA ILE A 43 -6.65 11.20 -3.39
C ILE A 43 -8.03 11.86 -3.26
N TYR A 44 -8.69 11.60 -2.17
CA TYR A 44 -9.94 12.23 -1.78
C TYR A 44 -9.75 13.01 -0.49
N ASN A 45 -10.15 14.27 -0.49
CA ASN A 45 -10.02 15.13 0.68
C ASN A 45 -8.59 15.12 1.28
N HIS A 46 -7.58 15.23 0.41
CA HIS A 46 -6.14 15.24 0.72
C HIS A 46 -5.57 13.91 1.27
N GLN A 47 -6.30 12.81 1.22
CA GLN A 47 -5.85 11.50 1.71
C GLN A 47 -6.15 10.39 0.68
N ILE A 48 -5.52 9.24 0.85
CA ILE A 48 -5.88 8.04 0.08
C ILE A 48 -7.35 7.70 0.32
N SER A 49 -7.96 7.06 -0.66
CA SER A 49 -9.37 6.66 -0.55
C SER A 49 -9.63 5.78 0.68
N SER A 50 -10.85 5.83 1.19
CA SER A 50 -11.25 4.98 2.34
C SER A 50 -11.04 3.49 2.07
N GLN A 51 -11.21 3.05 0.82
CA GLN A 51 -10.96 1.67 0.40
C GLN A 51 -9.48 1.29 0.50
N ALA A 52 -8.58 2.17 0.03
CA ALA A 52 -7.15 1.97 0.15
C ALA A 52 -6.70 1.98 1.61
N LYS A 53 -7.23 2.89 2.42
CA LYS A 53 -6.96 2.94 3.86
C LYS A 53 -7.42 1.68 4.58
N LEU A 54 -8.64 1.21 4.28
CA LEU A 54 -9.19 -0.04 4.80
C LEU A 54 -8.26 -1.23 4.47
N PHE A 55 -7.77 -1.30 3.24
CA PHE A 55 -6.85 -2.36 2.81
C PHE A 55 -5.53 -2.32 3.60
N ILE A 56 -4.93 -1.14 3.74
CA ILE A 56 -3.68 -0.97 4.51
C ILE A 56 -3.87 -1.33 5.99
N GLU A 57 -5.00 -0.99 6.59
CA GLU A 57 -5.30 -1.37 7.98
C GLU A 57 -5.31 -2.89 8.20
N ARG A 58 -5.62 -3.66 7.16
CA ARG A 58 -5.62 -5.11 7.20
C ARG A 58 -4.20 -5.72 7.14
N PHE A 59 -3.13 -4.91 7.08
CA PHE A 59 -1.75 -5.37 7.27
C PHE A 59 -1.40 -5.60 8.75
N TYR A 60 -2.28 -5.27 9.68
CA TYR A 60 -2.05 -5.46 11.12
C TYR A 60 -1.64 -6.88 11.55
N PRO A 61 -2.07 -7.99 10.91
CA PRO A 61 -1.54 -9.33 11.20
C PRO A 61 -0.03 -9.48 11.00
N PHE A 62 0.58 -8.66 10.15
CA PHE A 62 2.03 -8.65 9.95
C PHE A 62 2.78 -7.84 11.01
N PHE A 63 2.08 -7.05 11.81
CA PHE A 63 2.67 -6.26 12.88
C PHE A 63 2.62 -7.02 14.20
N HIS A 64 3.77 -7.19 14.87
CA HIS A 64 3.84 -7.82 16.19
C HIS A 64 4.13 -6.82 17.28
N VAL A 65 3.18 -6.66 18.19
CA VAL A 65 3.35 -5.86 19.41
C VAL A 65 4.32 -6.57 20.36
N GLY A 66 5.35 -5.86 20.81
CA GLY A 66 6.30 -6.36 21.83
C GLY A 66 7.44 -7.22 21.30
N LYS A 67 7.58 -7.46 20.01
CA LYS A 67 8.76 -8.12 19.42
C LYS A 67 9.76 -7.08 18.88
N LYS A 68 11.05 -7.46 18.85
CA LYS A 68 12.11 -6.59 18.29
C LYS A 68 11.92 -6.33 16.79
N ALA A 69 11.34 -7.27 16.05
CA ALA A 69 10.97 -7.10 14.66
C ALA A 69 9.53 -6.56 14.56
N LEU A 70 9.35 -5.45 13.84
CA LEU A 70 8.04 -4.83 13.62
C LEU A 70 7.21 -5.57 12.57
N SER A 71 7.79 -6.51 11.83
CA SER A 71 7.12 -7.30 10.82
C SER A 71 7.20 -8.79 11.14
N ASN A 72 6.12 -9.51 10.86
CA ASN A 72 6.00 -10.96 11.02
C ASN A 72 5.75 -11.63 9.66
N THR A 73 6.19 -11.01 8.59
CA THR A 73 6.11 -11.60 7.25
C THR A 73 7.06 -12.81 7.14
N SER A 74 6.68 -13.79 6.34
CA SER A 74 7.56 -14.91 5.98
C SER A 74 8.62 -14.50 4.95
N LYS A 75 8.43 -13.39 4.25
CA LYS A 75 9.30 -12.91 3.18
C LYS A 75 9.65 -11.43 3.36
N TYR A 76 10.93 -11.15 3.46
CA TYR A 76 11.52 -9.80 3.50
C TYR A 76 12.16 -9.44 2.16
N GLY A 77 12.65 -8.21 2.04
CA GLY A 77 13.30 -7.72 0.81
C GLY A 77 12.32 -7.34 -0.29
N LYS A 78 11.02 -7.18 0.05
CA LYS A 78 10.00 -6.79 -0.93
C LYS A 78 10.20 -5.35 -1.38
N LYS A 79 9.76 -5.06 -2.59
CA LYS A 79 9.56 -3.71 -3.08
C LYS A 79 8.09 -3.32 -2.97
N ALA A 80 7.81 -2.09 -2.53
CA ALA A 80 6.43 -1.62 -2.48
C ALA A 80 6.27 -0.22 -3.06
N ALA A 81 5.18 -0.01 -3.77
CA ALA A 81 4.85 1.27 -4.36
C ALA A 81 3.44 1.73 -3.98
N LEU A 82 3.32 3.04 -3.73
CA LEU A 82 2.05 3.74 -3.62
C LEU A 82 1.91 4.70 -4.80
N VAL A 83 0.88 4.52 -5.61
CA VAL A 83 0.58 5.38 -6.76
C VAL A 83 -0.68 6.16 -6.47
N CYS A 84 -0.58 7.47 -6.42
CA CYS A 84 -1.70 8.36 -6.15
C CYS A 84 -2.07 9.18 -7.37
N SER A 85 -3.36 9.32 -7.66
CA SER A 85 -3.87 10.31 -8.61
C SER A 85 -4.66 11.36 -7.87
N CYS A 86 -4.50 12.64 -8.24
CA CYS A 86 -5.23 13.73 -7.62
C CYS A 86 -5.58 14.83 -8.63
N TRP A 87 -6.51 15.68 -8.22
CA TRP A 87 -6.88 16.91 -8.91
C TRP A 87 -7.20 17.99 -7.88
N GLY A 88 -6.56 19.16 -8.05
CA GLY A 88 -6.84 20.32 -7.21
C GLY A 88 -6.27 20.27 -5.79
N SER A 89 -5.42 19.29 -5.47
CA SER A 89 -4.68 19.25 -4.21
C SER A 89 -3.28 19.83 -4.40
N PRO A 90 -2.69 20.51 -3.39
CA PRO A 90 -1.29 20.92 -3.45
C PRO A 90 -0.37 19.70 -3.61
N LYS A 91 0.34 19.64 -4.72
CA LYS A 91 1.12 18.46 -5.11
C LYS A 91 2.17 18.08 -4.07
N ASP A 92 2.89 19.04 -3.55
CA ASP A 92 3.94 18.87 -2.53
C ASP A 92 3.38 18.27 -1.23
N VAL A 93 2.18 18.68 -0.80
CA VAL A 93 1.50 18.13 0.36
C VAL A 93 1.17 16.66 0.15
N ILE A 94 0.63 16.32 -1.04
CA ILE A 94 0.28 14.94 -1.36
C ILE A 94 1.53 14.06 -1.54
N GLU A 95 2.60 14.57 -2.15
CA GLU A 95 3.88 13.87 -2.27
C GLU A 95 4.47 13.51 -0.89
N ASN A 96 4.49 14.47 0.03
CA ASN A 96 4.95 14.23 1.40
C ASN A 96 4.07 13.20 2.14
N TYR A 97 2.75 13.31 1.99
CA TYR A 97 1.81 12.35 2.56
C TYR A 97 1.99 10.94 1.97
N ALA A 98 2.13 10.82 0.65
CA ALA A 98 2.31 9.52 -0.02
C ALA A 98 3.65 8.88 0.36
N ALA A 99 4.73 9.67 0.43
CA ALA A 99 6.05 9.22 0.85
C ALA A 99 6.05 8.75 2.32
N TRP A 100 5.27 9.38 3.18
CA TRP A 100 5.09 8.92 4.56
C TRP A 100 4.24 7.64 4.62
N THR A 101 3.13 7.60 3.89
CA THR A 101 2.18 6.49 3.90
C THR A 101 2.81 5.19 3.41
N VAL A 102 3.62 5.24 2.33
CA VAL A 102 4.25 4.05 1.75
C VAL A 102 5.27 3.40 2.70
N LYS A 103 5.85 4.14 3.64
CA LYS A 103 6.75 3.57 4.67
C LYS A 103 6.04 2.55 5.57
N GLY A 104 4.73 2.67 5.73
CA GLY A 104 3.93 1.67 6.47
C GLY A 104 3.96 0.28 5.84
N PHE A 105 4.36 0.16 4.57
CA PHE A 105 4.49 -1.13 3.90
C PHE A 105 5.69 -1.97 4.38
N SER A 106 6.57 -1.39 5.22
CA SER A 106 7.56 -2.18 5.96
C SER A 106 6.93 -3.29 6.81
N GLN A 107 5.67 -3.12 7.22
CA GLN A 107 4.92 -4.15 7.97
C GLN A 107 4.76 -5.46 7.19
N ILE A 108 4.68 -5.39 5.88
CA ILE A 108 4.58 -6.57 5.00
C ILE A 108 5.95 -7.04 4.48
N GLY A 109 7.05 -6.54 5.05
CA GLY A 109 8.42 -6.91 4.64
C GLY A 109 8.99 -6.09 3.49
N ALA A 110 8.39 -4.94 3.14
CA ALA A 110 8.95 -4.06 2.13
C ALA A 110 10.16 -3.30 2.70
N GLU A 111 11.32 -3.49 2.09
CA GLU A 111 12.57 -2.81 2.43
C GLU A 111 12.82 -1.60 1.52
N GLU A 112 12.35 -1.69 0.28
CA GLU A 112 12.41 -0.59 -0.67
C GLU A 112 10.99 -0.08 -0.96
N THR A 113 10.78 1.23 -0.87
CA THR A 113 9.47 1.82 -1.12
C THR A 113 9.56 3.03 -2.03
N LYS A 114 8.58 3.18 -2.93
CA LYS A 114 8.42 4.35 -3.79
C LYS A 114 6.99 4.88 -3.73
N ALA A 115 6.84 6.20 -3.79
CA ALA A 115 5.55 6.85 -3.98
C ALA A 115 5.57 7.68 -5.25
N LEU A 116 4.51 7.59 -6.05
CA LEU A 116 4.27 8.46 -7.21
C LEU A 116 2.96 9.19 -7.02
N VAL A 117 2.96 10.48 -7.36
CA VAL A 117 1.76 11.32 -7.31
C VAL A 117 1.55 11.96 -8.68
N PHE A 118 0.41 11.68 -9.29
CA PHE A 118 -0.02 12.21 -10.57
C PHE A 118 -1.11 13.25 -10.35
N ASP A 119 -0.74 14.51 -10.50
CA ASP A 119 -1.67 15.63 -10.38
C ASP A 119 -2.35 15.98 -11.69
N GLY A 120 -3.45 16.73 -11.60
CA GLY A 120 -4.20 17.17 -12.77
C GLY A 120 -4.91 16.02 -13.49
N ILE A 121 -5.41 15.02 -12.75
CA ILE A 121 -6.19 13.89 -13.25
C ILE A 121 -7.64 14.02 -12.74
N PRO A 122 -8.49 14.83 -13.38
CA PRO A 122 -9.88 15.05 -12.93
C PRO A 122 -10.83 13.88 -13.24
N ALA A 123 -10.46 12.98 -14.18
CA ALA A 123 -11.36 11.91 -14.61
C ALA A 123 -10.58 10.61 -14.90
N PRO A 124 -11.25 9.44 -14.77
CA PRO A 124 -10.68 8.15 -15.15
C PRO A 124 -10.18 8.13 -16.59
N GLY A 125 -9.03 7.48 -16.82
CA GLY A 125 -8.43 7.33 -18.16
C GLY A 125 -7.52 8.48 -18.59
N GLN A 126 -7.66 9.67 -18.04
CA GLN A 126 -6.87 10.84 -18.47
C GLN A 126 -5.36 10.71 -18.24
N ILE A 127 -4.93 9.86 -17.33
CA ILE A 127 -3.51 9.56 -17.15
C ILE A 127 -2.88 8.98 -18.42
N LEU A 128 -3.67 8.28 -19.23
CA LEU A 128 -3.21 7.66 -20.49
C LEU A 128 -2.87 8.69 -21.57
N GLU A 129 -3.36 9.91 -21.44
CA GLU A 129 -3.09 11.03 -22.35
C GLU A 129 -1.80 11.78 -21.98
N LYS A 130 -1.20 11.46 -20.81
CA LYS A 130 -0.02 12.15 -20.28
C LYS A 130 1.23 11.27 -20.42
N GLY A 131 1.95 11.40 -21.54
CA GLY A 131 3.12 10.57 -21.85
C GLY A 131 4.17 10.54 -20.75
N ALA A 132 4.49 11.70 -20.13
CA ALA A 132 5.44 11.77 -19.04
C ALA A 132 5.02 10.96 -17.79
N TYR A 133 3.73 10.80 -17.54
CA TYR A 133 3.23 9.98 -16.43
C TYR A 133 3.31 8.48 -16.77
N LEU A 134 3.08 8.14 -18.04
CA LEU A 134 3.24 6.76 -18.51
C LEU A 134 4.71 6.32 -18.43
N GLU A 135 5.66 7.19 -18.77
CA GLU A 135 7.09 6.90 -18.63
C GLU A 135 7.48 6.65 -17.17
N GLN A 136 6.94 7.44 -16.23
CA GLN A 136 7.17 7.21 -14.79
C GLN A 136 6.56 5.88 -14.33
N LEU A 137 5.36 5.51 -14.80
CA LEU A 137 4.74 4.22 -14.50
C LEU A 137 5.53 3.04 -15.08
N HIS A 138 6.04 3.15 -16.31
CA HIS A 138 6.92 2.14 -16.88
C HIS A 138 8.21 1.96 -16.06
N SER A 139 8.85 3.07 -15.67
CA SER A 139 10.04 3.03 -14.82
C SER A 139 9.76 2.40 -13.46
N LEU A 140 8.58 2.70 -12.88
CA LEU A 140 8.14 2.07 -11.63
C LEU A 140 7.92 0.56 -11.81
N ALA A 141 7.28 0.13 -12.90
CA ALA A 141 7.04 -1.28 -13.18
C ALA A 141 8.35 -2.04 -13.35
N GLN A 142 9.31 -1.50 -14.09
CA GLN A 142 10.65 -2.08 -14.23
C GLN A 142 11.36 -2.21 -12.88
N TRP A 143 11.27 -1.19 -12.03
CA TRP A 143 11.87 -1.25 -10.70
C TRP A 143 11.20 -2.30 -9.81
N LEU A 144 9.88 -2.47 -9.88
CA LEU A 144 9.16 -3.48 -9.07
C LEU A 144 9.52 -4.91 -9.49
N THR A 145 9.91 -5.13 -10.76
CA THR A 145 10.18 -6.46 -11.32
C THR A 145 11.68 -6.79 -11.43
N ALA A 146 12.57 -5.84 -11.14
CA ALA A 146 14.02 -6.05 -11.08
C ALA A 146 14.44 -6.65 -9.74
#